data_0527bd9139d6c33edecc2053b44cd792
#
_entry.id   0527bd9139d6c33edecc2053b44cd792
#
_cell.length_a   1.000
_cell.length_b   1.000
_cell.length_c   1.000
_cell.angle_alpha   90.00
_cell.angle_beta   90.00
_cell.angle_gamma   90.00
#
_symmetry.space_group_name_H-M   'P 1'
#
loop_
_entity.id
_entity.type
_entity.pdbx_description
1 polymer ?
#
loop_
_entity_poly.entity_id
_entity_poly.type
_entity_poly.pdbx_seq_one_letter_code
_entity_poly.pdbx_strand_id
1 'polypeptide(L)'
;MFQLKSAYQPAGDQPKAIAQISEAFDQGKKKITLLGATGTGKTFTMANIIQKVQQPTLVISHNKTLAAQLATEFKAFFPDNAVHYFVSYFDYYQPESYLPSSGTYIEKEATINDEIEMYRLATMASLLSRKDVIVVASASSLYGLGQSRFFEENCLQLYVGKKYDFNDLKRQLLHMQYKPIHGKIEKGMFEMRGDILEIFSSTERCLYRCFFDEEFLERIEMRDAQSYELKAPVQKAMIRPATQYLQDVSDLETILQQMDAEKELRIKEFEKMGMSIEAERIKKKVEYDIRMIRETWFVNGIENYSLYFDQRLPGQPPNTIFDYFPEDFLMIIDESHMTIPQLRAMAQGDRARKNNLIRYGFRLPSAIDHRPLRFEELEAVLGWKPLDQVALDEAAADLELVSSAHQQVLATQTEKEQKSDSSLLNREARKSNQHAVLAQKVKKDAKSIFLSATPAEYELELSEQVVEQIIRPTGLLDPITFVYPKSGDYQLLLDSLPKLLQKKPQLSTFLEEEPEQSATLPNFEELFGDE
;
A
#
# COMPACT_ATOMS: atom_id res chain seq x y z
N MET A 1 2.49 6.61 -23.23
CA MET A 1 3.92 6.97 -23.05
C MET A 1 4.03 8.16 -22.13
N PHE A 2 5.03 8.17 -21.25
CA PHE A 2 5.31 9.31 -20.39
C PHE A 2 5.88 10.48 -21.19
N GLN A 3 5.33 11.67 -20.97
CA GLN A 3 5.79 12.93 -21.57
C GLN A 3 6.03 13.94 -20.46
N LEU A 4 7.30 14.17 -20.16
CA LEU A 4 7.71 15.18 -19.18
C LEU A 4 7.45 16.58 -19.74
N LYS A 5 6.68 17.38 -19.02
CA LYS A 5 6.45 18.80 -19.28
C LYS A 5 7.09 19.63 -18.17
N SER A 6 8.11 20.39 -18.50
CA SER A 6 8.81 21.25 -17.53
C SER A 6 9.39 22.46 -18.22
N ALA A 7 9.34 23.61 -17.53
CA ALA A 7 10.09 24.79 -17.93
C ALA A 7 11.59 24.68 -17.60
N TYR A 8 11.97 23.72 -16.78
CA TYR A 8 13.36 23.51 -16.36
C TYR A 8 14.06 22.51 -17.27
N GLN A 9 15.38 22.70 -17.42
CA GLN A 9 16.28 21.73 -18.02
C GLN A 9 17.19 21.14 -16.94
N PRO A 10 17.63 19.89 -17.09
CA PRO A 10 18.58 19.30 -16.16
C PRO A 10 19.86 20.12 -16.04
N ALA A 11 20.26 20.46 -14.80
CA ALA A 11 21.43 21.28 -14.50
C ALA A 11 22.22 20.72 -13.30
N GLY A 12 23.40 21.27 -13.02
CA GLY A 12 24.31 20.73 -12.01
C GLY A 12 24.74 19.30 -12.37
N ASP A 13 24.63 18.38 -11.41
CA ASP A 13 24.95 16.95 -11.65
C ASP A 13 23.77 16.17 -12.25
N GLN A 14 22.59 16.74 -12.42
CA GLN A 14 21.41 16.03 -12.94
C GLN A 14 21.65 15.38 -14.31
N PRO A 15 22.23 16.09 -15.34
CA PRO A 15 22.47 15.47 -16.63
C PRO A 15 23.36 14.22 -16.55
N LYS A 16 24.40 14.28 -15.72
CA LYS A 16 25.33 13.17 -15.49
C LYS A 16 24.62 11.99 -14.80
N ALA A 17 23.88 12.28 -13.73
CA ALA A 17 23.13 11.26 -12.99
C ALA A 17 22.08 10.56 -13.87
N ILE A 18 21.30 11.31 -14.66
CA ILE A 18 20.32 10.79 -15.60
C ILE A 18 20.99 9.89 -16.65
N ALA A 19 22.14 10.30 -17.20
CA ALA A 19 22.88 9.51 -18.18
C ALA A 19 23.38 8.21 -17.58
N GLN A 20 24.04 8.26 -16.42
CA GLN A 20 24.62 7.10 -15.75
C GLN A 20 23.57 6.07 -15.33
N ILE A 21 22.42 6.51 -14.78
CA ILE A 21 21.33 5.60 -14.40
C ILE A 21 20.71 4.95 -15.64
N SER A 22 20.48 5.74 -16.70
CA SER A 22 19.92 5.20 -17.95
C SER A 22 20.83 4.17 -18.58
N GLU A 23 22.13 4.48 -18.69
CA GLU A 23 23.14 3.56 -19.24
C GLU A 23 23.27 2.27 -18.39
N ALA A 24 23.20 2.38 -17.06
CA ALA A 24 23.21 1.23 -16.18
C ALA A 24 22.02 0.30 -16.44
N PHE A 25 20.82 0.84 -16.63
CA PHE A 25 19.64 0.05 -17.00
C PHE A 25 19.77 -0.58 -18.39
N ASP A 26 20.35 0.13 -19.37
CA ASP A 26 20.61 -0.39 -20.72
C ASP A 26 21.65 -1.52 -20.70
N GLN A 27 22.59 -1.50 -19.73
CA GLN A 27 23.55 -2.57 -19.47
C GLN A 27 22.94 -3.75 -18.69
N GLY A 28 21.65 -3.71 -18.34
CA GLY A 28 20.95 -4.78 -17.64
C GLY A 28 21.08 -4.74 -16.12
N LYS A 29 21.72 -3.71 -15.53
CA LYS A 29 21.70 -3.50 -14.08
C LYS A 29 20.30 -3.13 -13.64
N LYS A 30 19.89 -3.59 -12.46
CA LYS A 30 18.52 -3.41 -11.97
C LYS A 30 18.43 -2.65 -10.65
N LYS A 31 19.53 -2.52 -9.92
CA LYS A 31 19.55 -1.92 -8.58
C LYS A 31 20.60 -0.81 -8.53
N ILE A 32 20.15 0.41 -8.35
CA ILE A 32 21.01 1.60 -8.40
C ILE A 32 20.72 2.47 -7.17
N THR A 33 21.76 2.94 -6.51
CA THR A 33 21.64 3.99 -5.48
C THR A 33 22.00 5.33 -6.09
N LEU A 34 21.08 6.31 -5.98
CA LEU A 34 21.37 7.72 -6.22
C LEU A 34 21.69 8.41 -4.89
N LEU A 35 22.97 8.68 -4.66
CA LEU A 35 23.47 9.50 -3.57
C LEU A 35 23.29 10.97 -3.97
N GLY A 36 22.22 11.59 -3.50
CA GLY A 36 21.86 12.95 -3.90
C GLY A 36 21.75 13.88 -2.70
N ALA A 37 22.57 14.92 -2.65
CA ALA A 37 22.50 15.92 -1.59
C ALA A 37 21.12 16.60 -1.56
N THR A 38 20.75 17.15 -0.41
CA THR A 38 19.48 17.89 -0.27
C THR A 38 19.49 19.12 -1.18
N GLY A 39 18.37 19.37 -1.86
CA GLY A 39 18.24 20.52 -2.78
C GLY A 39 18.87 20.32 -4.16
N THR A 40 19.36 19.14 -4.51
CA THR A 40 19.88 18.84 -5.85
C THR A 40 18.80 18.56 -6.89
N GLY A 41 17.53 18.54 -6.49
CA GLY A 41 16.39 18.27 -7.39
C GLY A 41 16.25 16.80 -7.78
N LYS A 42 16.42 15.89 -6.83
CA LYS A 42 16.27 14.43 -7.04
C LYS A 42 14.97 14.07 -7.73
N THR A 43 13.84 14.70 -7.36
CA THR A 43 12.52 14.45 -7.99
C THR A 43 12.54 14.74 -9.49
N PHE A 44 13.17 15.85 -9.90
CA PHE A 44 13.27 16.19 -11.33
C PHE A 44 14.18 15.20 -12.10
N THR A 45 15.26 14.75 -11.46
CA THR A 45 16.10 13.67 -12.00
C THR A 45 15.29 12.40 -12.22
N MET A 46 14.46 11.99 -11.22
CA MET A 46 13.58 10.83 -11.36
C MET A 46 12.53 11.01 -12.47
N ALA A 47 11.94 12.20 -12.60
CA ALA A 47 11.01 12.49 -13.68
C ALA A 47 11.65 12.28 -15.07
N ASN A 48 12.89 12.73 -15.26
CA ASN A 48 13.64 12.48 -16.49
C ASN A 48 13.93 10.99 -16.73
N ILE A 49 14.22 10.23 -15.66
CA ILE A 49 14.46 8.79 -15.76
C ILE A 49 13.15 8.06 -16.10
N ILE A 50 12.03 8.40 -15.47
CA ILE A 50 10.70 7.85 -15.80
C ILE A 50 10.37 8.06 -17.28
N GLN A 51 10.61 9.27 -17.80
CA GLN A 51 10.43 9.56 -19.21
C GLN A 51 11.33 8.71 -20.11
N LYS A 52 12.58 8.41 -19.71
CA LYS A 52 13.48 7.58 -20.50
C LYS A 52 13.14 6.10 -20.44
N VAL A 53 12.82 5.59 -19.26
CA VAL A 53 12.56 4.16 -19.01
C VAL A 53 11.19 3.74 -19.55
N GLN A 54 10.19 4.63 -19.56
CA GLN A 54 8.86 4.38 -20.11
C GLN A 54 8.11 3.18 -19.48
N GLN A 55 8.35 2.91 -18.21
CA GLN A 55 7.70 1.82 -17.46
C GLN A 55 6.77 2.38 -16.39
N PRO A 56 5.65 1.70 -16.06
CA PRO A 56 4.86 2.03 -14.88
C PRO A 56 5.77 2.17 -13.67
N THR A 57 5.54 3.19 -12.85
CA THR A 57 6.48 3.56 -11.78
C THR A 57 5.79 3.56 -10.44
N LEU A 58 6.41 2.91 -9.45
CA LEU A 58 6.03 2.99 -8.04
C LEU A 58 7.09 3.78 -7.27
N VAL A 59 6.69 4.85 -6.61
CA VAL A 59 7.52 5.65 -5.72
C VAL A 59 7.05 5.42 -4.29
N ILE A 60 7.90 4.90 -3.41
CA ILE A 60 7.58 4.75 -1.99
C ILE A 60 8.31 5.80 -1.17
N SER A 61 7.57 6.53 -0.35
CA SER A 61 8.06 7.50 0.62
C SER A 61 7.68 7.08 2.05
N HIS A 62 8.49 7.47 3.04
CA HIS A 62 8.34 7.03 4.43
C HIS A 62 7.13 7.65 5.15
N ASN A 63 6.55 8.75 4.66
CA ASN A 63 5.36 9.35 5.27
C ASN A 63 4.36 9.91 4.26
N LYS A 64 3.11 10.18 4.73
CA LYS A 64 2.02 10.69 3.89
C LYS A 64 2.30 12.07 3.30
N THR A 65 2.93 12.97 4.04
CA THR A 65 3.15 14.36 3.64
C THR A 65 4.15 14.44 2.49
N LEU A 66 5.27 13.74 2.59
CA LEU A 66 6.24 13.66 1.50
C LEU A 66 5.68 12.94 0.28
N ALA A 67 4.91 11.87 0.49
CA ALA A 67 4.22 11.21 -0.62
C ALA A 67 3.25 12.16 -1.34
N ALA A 68 2.51 13.02 -0.61
CA ALA A 68 1.62 14.02 -1.20
C ALA A 68 2.40 15.08 -1.99
N GLN A 69 3.52 15.57 -1.44
CA GLN A 69 4.40 16.50 -2.13
C GLN A 69 4.92 15.90 -3.43
N LEU A 70 5.50 14.68 -3.38
CA LEU A 70 6.02 13.98 -4.56
C LEU A 70 4.92 13.74 -5.61
N ALA A 71 3.71 13.33 -5.18
CA ALA A 71 2.58 13.14 -6.09
C ALA A 71 2.21 14.45 -6.80
N THR A 72 2.24 15.59 -6.09
CA THR A 72 1.98 16.91 -6.66
C THR A 72 3.07 17.31 -7.65
N GLU A 73 4.34 17.11 -7.31
CA GLU A 73 5.48 17.39 -8.19
C GLU A 73 5.41 16.52 -9.47
N PHE A 74 5.20 15.21 -9.34
CA PHE A 74 5.06 14.33 -10.50
C PHE A 74 3.83 14.66 -11.34
N LYS A 75 2.71 15.08 -10.72
CA LYS A 75 1.53 15.52 -11.48
C LYS A 75 1.81 16.79 -12.29
N ALA A 76 2.61 17.71 -11.76
CA ALA A 76 3.05 18.89 -12.49
C ALA A 76 3.98 18.53 -13.65
N PHE A 77 4.87 17.55 -13.47
CA PHE A 77 5.79 17.08 -14.51
C PHE A 77 5.09 16.23 -15.58
N PHE A 78 4.03 15.50 -15.22
CA PHE A 78 3.31 14.58 -16.08
C PHE A 78 1.80 14.85 -16.10
N PRO A 79 1.37 16.05 -16.56
CA PRO A 79 -0.03 16.47 -16.47
C PRO A 79 -0.99 15.58 -17.29
N ASP A 80 -0.50 14.96 -18.38
CA ASP A 80 -1.31 14.12 -19.29
C ASP A 80 -1.26 12.63 -18.93
N ASN A 81 -0.39 12.25 -18.00
CA ASN A 81 -0.24 10.86 -17.56
C ASN A 81 -0.99 10.58 -16.24
N ALA A 82 -1.19 9.33 -15.93
CA ALA A 82 -1.86 8.92 -14.71
C ALA A 82 -0.89 8.98 -13.52
N VAL A 83 -1.00 10.01 -12.70
CA VAL A 83 -0.26 10.15 -11.45
C VAL A 83 -1.21 9.97 -10.29
N HIS A 84 -0.95 8.98 -9.44
CA HIS A 84 -1.80 8.59 -8.34
C HIS A 84 -1.12 8.68 -6.98
N TYR A 85 -1.93 8.97 -5.97
CA TYR A 85 -1.53 9.01 -4.56
C TYR A 85 -2.13 7.81 -3.83
N PHE A 86 -1.26 6.93 -3.30
CA PHE A 86 -1.66 5.66 -2.70
C PHE A 86 -1.11 5.53 -1.29
N VAL A 87 -1.86 6.02 -0.31
CA VAL A 87 -1.48 5.99 1.11
C VAL A 87 -2.57 5.34 1.95
N SER A 88 -2.36 5.21 3.26
CA SER A 88 -3.40 4.76 4.18
C SER A 88 -4.61 5.70 4.11
N TYR A 89 -5.80 5.13 3.90
CA TYR A 89 -7.05 5.86 3.76
C TYR A 89 -7.75 6.18 5.10
N PHE A 90 -7.03 5.98 6.22
CA PHE A 90 -7.52 6.35 7.54
C PHE A 90 -7.01 7.75 7.92
N ASP A 91 -7.94 8.63 8.33
CA ASP A 91 -7.60 9.90 9.00
C ASP A 91 -7.20 9.64 10.44
N TYR A 92 -7.91 8.70 11.08
CA TYR A 92 -7.58 8.17 12.39
C TYR A 92 -7.60 6.65 12.33
N TYR A 93 -6.62 6.01 12.94
CA TYR A 93 -6.54 4.55 13.02
C TYR A 93 -5.94 4.10 14.34
N GLN A 94 -6.75 3.46 15.15
CA GLN A 94 -6.33 2.74 16.35
C GLN A 94 -6.51 1.24 16.09
N PRO A 95 -5.41 0.49 15.97
CA PRO A 95 -5.52 -0.96 15.76
C PRO A 95 -6.07 -1.65 17.01
N GLU A 96 -6.90 -2.68 16.78
CA GLU A 96 -7.30 -3.58 17.83
C GLU A 96 -6.07 -4.17 18.54
N SER A 97 -6.06 -4.15 19.85
CA SER A 97 -4.93 -4.68 20.63
C SER A 97 -5.37 -5.18 22.00
N TYR A 98 -4.56 -6.07 22.59
CA TYR A 98 -4.76 -6.53 23.95
C TYR A 98 -3.45 -6.40 24.72
N LEU A 99 -3.50 -5.77 25.88
CA LEU A 99 -2.39 -5.57 26.80
C LEU A 99 -2.51 -6.56 27.97
N PRO A 100 -1.77 -7.69 27.95
CA PRO A 100 -1.91 -8.72 28.98
C PRO A 100 -1.53 -8.23 30.39
N SER A 101 -0.59 -7.28 30.50
CA SER A 101 -0.12 -6.74 31.77
C SER A 101 -1.21 -5.98 32.57
N SER A 102 -2.13 -5.32 31.89
CA SER A 102 -3.23 -4.57 32.48
C SER A 102 -4.59 -5.25 32.28
N GLY A 103 -4.67 -6.32 31.48
CA GLY A 103 -5.94 -6.93 31.06
C GLY A 103 -6.79 -6.03 30.17
N THR A 104 -6.20 -5.00 29.56
CA THR A 104 -6.95 -3.99 28.79
C THR A 104 -7.11 -4.42 27.35
N TYR A 105 -8.34 -4.50 26.88
CA TYR A 105 -8.67 -4.64 25.47
C TYR A 105 -8.96 -3.27 24.86
N ILE A 106 -8.30 -2.99 23.76
CA ILE A 106 -8.46 -1.77 22.96
C ILE A 106 -9.18 -2.17 21.67
N GLU A 107 -10.37 -1.64 21.48
CA GLU A 107 -11.16 -1.89 20.29
C GLU A 107 -10.55 -1.16 19.09
N LYS A 108 -10.75 -1.74 17.89
CA LYS A 108 -10.36 -1.07 16.64
C LYS A 108 -11.23 0.17 16.43
N GLU A 109 -10.59 1.32 16.30
CA GLU A 109 -11.22 2.57 15.89
C GLU A 109 -10.58 3.06 14.58
N ALA A 110 -11.41 3.44 13.62
CA ALA A 110 -10.93 3.95 12.34
C ALA A 110 -11.91 4.93 11.73
N THR A 111 -11.41 6.06 11.29
CA THR A 111 -12.14 7.02 10.47
C THR A 111 -11.61 6.96 9.05
N ILE A 112 -12.47 6.59 8.10
CA ILE A 112 -12.10 6.46 6.69
C ILE A 112 -12.19 7.83 6.03
N ASN A 113 -11.18 8.17 5.24
CA ASN A 113 -11.18 9.30 4.34
C ASN A 113 -11.66 8.81 2.96
N ASP A 114 -12.88 9.17 2.60
CA ASP A 114 -13.54 8.75 1.36
C ASP A 114 -12.78 9.21 0.10
N GLU A 115 -12.11 10.35 0.16
CA GLU A 115 -11.35 10.87 -0.96
C GLU A 115 -10.06 10.05 -1.19
N ILE A 116 -9.33 9.74 -0.12
CA ILE A 116 -8.12 8.90 -0.22
C ILE A 116 -8.52 7.48 -0.65
N GLU A 117 -9.65 6.95 -0.18
CA GLU A 117 -10.14 5.65 -0.64
C GLU A 117 -10.43 5.67 -2.14
N MET A 118 -11.07 6.73 -2.66
CA MET A 118 -11.30 6.92 -4.09
C MET A 118 -9.98 6.95 -4.88
N TYR A 119 -8.94 7.67 -4.39
CA TYR A 119 -7.63 7.69 -5.03
C TYR A 119 -6.98 6.30 -5.09
N ARG A 120 -7.15 5.48 -4.05
CA ARG A 120 -6.65 4.10 -4.04
C ARG A 120 -7.36 3.23 -5.07
N LEU A 121 -8.69 3.30 -5.15
CA LEU A 121 -9.47 2.59 -6.16
C LEU A 121 -9.12 3.06 -7.59
N ALA A 122 -8.94 4.37 -7.78
CA ALA A 122 -8.48 4.93 -9.05
C ALA A 122 -7.08 4.43 -9.44
N THR A 123 -6.18 4.28 -8.47
CA THR A 123 -4.85 3.70 -8.69
C THR A 123 -4.95 2.27 -9.20
N MET A 124 -5.72 1.42 -8.51
CA MET A 124 -5.93 0.03 -8.90
C MET A 124 -6.53 -0.09 -10.31
N ALA A 125 -7.55 0.73 -10.61
CA ALA A 125 -8.17 0.78 -11.92
C ALA A 125 -7.19 1.20 -13.02
N SER A 126 -6.35 2.20 -12.76
CA SER A 126 -5.37 2.71 -13.73
C SER A 126 -4.25 1.70 -14.00
N LEU A 127 -3.73 1.03 -12.98
CA LEU A 127 -2.69 0.01 -13.14
C LEU A 127 -3.14 -1.17 -14.02
N LEU A 128 -4.43 -1.53 -13.97
CA LEU A 128 -5.00 -2.60 -14.78
C LEU A 128 -5.34 -2.17 -16.23
N SER A 129 -5.46 -0.87 -16.49
CA SER A 129 -5.96 -0.36 -17.79
C SER A 129 -4.95 0.48 -18.57
N ARG A 130 -3.87 0.97 -17.94
CA ARG A 130 -2.89 1.89 -18.53
C ARG A 130 -1.46 1.41 -18.27
N LYS A 131 -0.53 1.86 -19.11
CA LYS A 131 0.90 1.61 -18.97
C LYS A 131 1.69 2.86 -18.54
N ASP A 132 1.07 4.02 -18.56
CA ASP A 132 1.67 5.31 -18.25
C ASP A 132 1.22 5.79 -16.85
N VAL A 133 1.46 4.95 -15.85
CA VAL A 133 1.01 5.16 -14.46
C VAL A 133 2.19 5.39 -13.54
N ILE A 134 2.14 6.48 -12.78
CA ILE A 134 3.03 6.77 -11.65
C ILE A 134 2.20 6.67 -10.37
N VAL A 135 2.59 5.80 -9.47
CA VAL A 135 1.98 5.66 -8.15
C VAL A 135 2.95 6.16 -7.09
N VAL A 136 2.56 7.17 -6.35
CA VAL A 136 3.31 7.63 -5.17
C VAL A 136 2.63 7.09 -3.93
N ALA A 137 3.34 6.23 -3.21
CA ALA A 137 2.80 5.47 -2.09
C ALA A 137 3.59 5.70 -0.79
N SER A 138 2.95 5.42 0.33
CA SER A 138 3.63 5.23 1.61
C SER A 138 3.83 3.74 1.89
N ALA A 139 4.45 3.42 3.03
CA ALA A 139 4.62 2.03 3.49
C ALA A 139 3.29 1.23 3.57
N SER A 140 2.13 1.90 3.53
CA SER A 140 0.82 1.24 3.43
C SER A 140 0.63 0.41 2.15
N SER A 141 1.49 0.58 1.14
CA SER A 141 1.54 -0.24 -0.08
C SER A 141 1.83 -1.73 0.19
N LEU A 142 2.46 -2.04 1.34
CA LEU A 142 2.73 -3.41 1.76
C LEU A 142 1.52 -4.12 2.36
N TYR A 143 0.46 -3.38 2.74
CA TYR A 143 -0.75 -4.01 3.30
C TYR A 143 -1.60 -4.67 2.22
N GLY A 144 -2.33 -5.70 2.66
CA GLY A 144 -3.19 -6.50 1.82
C GLY A 144 -4.24 -5.70 1.06
N LEU A 145 -4.47 -6.11 -0.17
CA LEU A 145 -5.55 -5.69 -1.06
C LEU A 145 -6.32 -6.92 -1.53
N GLY A 146 -7.49 -6.73 -2.13
CA GLY A 146 -8.16 -7.79 -2.87
C GLY A 146 -7.33 -8.24 -4.09
N GLN A 147 -7.65 -9.42 -4.61
CA GLN A 147 -6.97 -9.94 -5.80
C GLN A 147 -7.24 -9.04 -7.02
N SER A 148 -6.18 -8.71 -7.76
CA SER A 148 -6.27 -7.87 -8.96
C SER A 148 -7.21 -8.44 -10.01
N ARG A 149 -7.21 -9.77 -10.17
CA ARG A 149 -8.10 -10.48 -11.08
C ARG A 149 -9.58 -10.23 -10.75
N PHE A 150 -10.00 -10.34 -9.48
CA PHE A 150 -11.39 -10.10 -9.09
C PHE A 150 -11.79 -8.63 -9.31
N PHE A 151 -10.88 -7.69 -9.05
CA PHE A 151 -11.14 -6.28 -9.31
C PHE A 151 -11.30 -5.98 -10.81
N GLU A 152 -10.60 -6.70 -11.68
CA GLU A 152 -10.69 -6.57 -13.13
C GLU A 152 -11.93 -7.26 -13.72
N GLU A 153 -12.19 -8.51 -13.33
CA GLU A 153 -13.29 -9.31 -13.87
C GLU A 153 -14.68 -8.78 -13.43
N ASN A 154 -14.77 -8.17 -12.25
CA ASN A 154 -16.03 -7.65 -11.72
C ASN A 154 -16.25 -6.17 -12.06
N CYS A 155 -16.09 -5.80 -13.33
CA CYS A 155 -16.41 -4.49 -13.85
C CYS A 155 -17.74 -4.52 -14.60
N LEU A 156 -18.61 -3.53 -14.37
CA LEU A 156 -19.79 -3.32 -15.19
C LEU A 156 -19.42 -2.43 -16.39
N GLN A 157 -19.60 -2.97 -17.59
CA GLN A 157 -19.39 -2.24 -18.85
C GLN A 157 -20.73 -1.92 -19.49
N LEU A 158 -21.04 -0.64 -19.59
CA LEU A 158 -22.24 -0.13 -20.22
C LEU A 158 -21.90 0.45 -21.60
N TYR A 159 -22.66 0.06 -22.61
CA TYR A 159 -22.51 0.52 -24.01
C TYR A 159 -23.85 1.02 -24.51
N VAL A 160 -23.87 2.21 -25.09
CA VAL A 160 -25.04 2.75 -25.78
C VAL A 160 -25.46 1.80 -26.91
N GLY A 161 -26.76 1.58 -27.07
CA GLY A 161 -27.35 0.68 -28.05
C GLY A 161 -27.40 -0.81 -27.65
N LYS A 162 -26.95 -1.17 -26.46
CA LYS A 162 -27.08 -2.55 -25.94
C LYS A 162 -28.28 -2.69 -25.01
N LYS A 163 -28.80 -3.91 -24.94
CA LYS A 163 -29.90 -4.30 -24.07
C LYS A 163 -29.35 -4.78 -22.71
N TYR A 164 -30.01 -4.36 -21.61
CA TYR A 164 -29.66 -4.72 -20.24
C TYR A 164 -30.92 -5.05 -19.42
N ASP A 165 -30.92 -6.17 -18.71
CA ASP A 165 -31.92 -6.46 -17.69
C ASP A 165 -31.63 -5.65 -16.42
N PHE A 166 -32.64 -4.92 -15.92
CA PHE A 166 -32.48 -4.04 -14.74
C PHE A 166 -32.18 -4.82 -13.44
N ASN A 167 -32.71 -6.03 -13.29
CA ASN A 167 -32.43 -6.84 -12.13
C ASN A 167 -30.98 -7.37 -12.16
N ASP A 168 -30.48 -7.69 -13.35
CA ASP A 168 -29.10 -8.10 -13.53
C ASP A 168 -28.14 -6.94 -13.27
N LEU A 169 -28.42 -5.74 -13.78
CA LEU A 169 -27.63 -4.54 -13.48
C LEU A 169 -27.59 -4.27 -11.97
N LYS A 170 -28.75 -4.34 -11.32
CA LYS A 170 -28.85 -4.13 -9.86
C LYS A 170 -28.05 -5.19 -9.10
N ARG A 171 -28.17 -6.46 -9.47
CA ARG A 171 -27.42 -7.55 -8.84
C ARG A 171 -25.92 -7.36 -9.01
N GLN A 172 -25.48 -6.99 -10.21
CA GLN A 172 -24.06 -6.75 -10.49
C GLN A 172 -23.52 -5.56 -9.70
N LEU A 173 -24.24 -4.44 -9.61
CA LEU A 173 -23.84 -3.29 -8.80
C LEU A 173 -23.75 -3.64 -7.31
N LEU A 174 -24.71 -4.39 -6.78
CA LEU A 174 -24.68 -4.87 -5.39
C LEU A 174 -23.47 -5.81 -5.15
N HIS A 175 -23.18 -6.72 -6.08
CA HIS A 175 -22.01 -7.59 -6.01
C HIS A 175 -20.71 -6.76 -6.01
N MET A 176 -20.65 -5.68 -6.79
CA MET A 176 -19.54 -4.73 -6.82
C MET A 176 -19.51 -3.81 -5.60
N GLN A 177 -20.35 -4.06 -4.58
CA GLN A 177 -20.47 -3.31 -3.31
C GLN A 177 -20.95 -1.86 -3.47
N TYR A 178 -21.67 -1.55 -4.57
CA TYR A 178 -22.43 -0.30 -4.66
C TYR A 178 -23.68 -0.37 -3.80
N LYS A 179 -23.98 0.73 -3.10
CA LYS A 179 -25.16 0.81 -2.20
C LYS A 179 -26.33 1.44 -2.95
N PRO A 180 -27.52 0.79 -2.95
CA PRO A 180 -28.72 1.40 -3.50
C PRO A 180 -29.20 2.53 -2.56
N ILE A 181 -29.64 3.63 -3.15
CA ILE A 181 -30.14 4.76 -2.38
C ILE A 181 -31.40 5.36 -3.03
N HIS A 182 -32.18 6.08 -2.20
CA HIS A 182 -33.25 6.97 -2.64
C HIS A 182 -32.98 8.34 -2.00
N GLY A 183 -32.44 9.28 -2.80
CA GLY A 183 -32.12 10.62 -2.32
C GLY A 183 -30.80 11.17 -2.82
N LYS A 184 -29.99 11.74 -1.94
CA LYS A 184 -28.68 12.27 -2.34
C LYS A 184 -27.72 11.13 -2.58
N ILE A 185 -27.25 11.02 -3.82
CA ILE A 185 -26.29 10.00 -4.24
C ILE A 185 -24.86 10.43 -3.88
N GLU A 186 -24.08 9.51 -3.33
CA GLU A 186 -22.68 9.70 -2.93
C GLU A 186 -21.77 8.63 -3.57
N LYS A 187 -20.47 8.77 -3.39
CA LYS A 187 -19.47 7.84 -3.93
C LYS A 187 -19.82 6.37 -3.62
N GLY A 188 -19.78 5.50 -4.64
CA GLY A 188 -20.08 4.08 -4.48
C GLY A 188 -21.56 3.79 -4.24
N MET A 189 -22.45 4.71 -4.63
CA MET A 189 -23.90 4.53 -4.58
C MET A 189 -24.51 4.55 -5.97
N PHE A 190 -25.70 3.97 -6.08
CA PHE A 190 -26.50 4.03 -7.30
C PHE A 190 -27.97 4.21 -6.98
N GLU A 191 -28.70 4.80 -7.91
CA GLU A 191 -30.14 4.94 -7.87
C GLU A 191 -30.77 4.57 -9.21
N MET A 192 -31.89 3.87 -9.17
CA MET A 192 -32.71 3.57 -10.32
C MET A 192 -34.09 4.18 -10.14
N ARG A 193 -34.45 5.13 -11.01
CA ARG A 193 -35.74 5.81 -11.05
C ARG A 193 -36.39 5.67 -12.43
N GLY A 194 -37.38 4.79 -12.55
CA GLY A 194 -37.97 4.46 -13.85
C GLY A 194 -36.89 3.97 -14.82
N ASP A 195 -36.76 4.63 -15.94
CA ASP A 195 -35.82 4.29 -17.03
C ASP A 195 -34.46 4.99 -16.90
N ILE A 196 -34.14 5.53 -15.71
CA ILE A 196 -32.86 6.22 -15.46
C ILE A 196 -32.10 5.49 -14.38
N LEU A 197 -30.84 5.11 -14.69
CA LEU A 197 -29.88 4.58 -13.72
C LEU A 197 -28.79 5.63 -13.50
N GLU A 198 -28.63 6.06 -12.27
CA GLU A 198 -27.54 6.94 -11.84
C GLU A 198 -26.53 6.15 -11.01
N ILE A 199 -25.23 6.30 -11.32
CA ILE A 199 -24.13 5.62 -10.62
C ILE A 199 -23.07 6.64 -10.30
N PHE A 200 -22.79 6.88 -9.01
CA PHE A 200 -21.64 7.68 -8.63
C PHE A 200 -20.39 6.79 -8.57
N SER A 201 -19.45 7.07 -9.47
CA SER A 201 -18.22 6.29 -9.62
C SER A 201 -17.44 6.20 -8.30
N SER A 202 -16.91 5.02 -8.03
CA SER A 202 -16.01 4.78 -6.88
C SER A 202 -14.57 5.24 -7.13
N THR A 203 -14.19 5.41 -8.41
CA THR A 203 -12.82 5.71 -8.84
C THR A 203 -12.62 7.13 -9.35
N GLU A 204 -13.71 7.85 -9.62
CA GLU A 204 -13.69 9.17 -10.24
C GLU A 204 -14.74 10.08 -9.61
N ARG A 205 -14.47 11.40 -9.60
CA ARG A 205 -15.46 12.40 -9.19
C ARG A 205 -16.47 12.65 -10.31
N CYS A 206 -17.19 11.61 -10.72
CA CYS A 206 -18.22 11.72 -11.74
C CYS A 206 -19.43 10.84 -11.42
N LEU A 207 -20.57 11.28 -11.92
CA LEU A 207 -21.84 10.58 -11.93
C LEU A 207 -22.13 10.13 -13.36
N TYR A 208 -22.37 8.85 -13.55
CA TYR A 208 -22.90 8.33 -14.82
C TYR A 208 -24.42 8.28 -14.74
N ARG A 209 -25.08 9.01 -15.61
CA ARG A 209 -26.53 8.99 -15.77
C ARG A 209 -26.88 8.29 -17.08
N CYS A 210 -27.47 7.12 -16.95
CA CYS A 210 -27.81 6.21 -18.03
C CYS A 210 -29.31 6.26 -18.28
N PHE A 211 -29.72 6.52 -19.52
CA PHE A 211 -31.11 6.61 -19.96
C PHE A 211 -31.45 5.38 -20.79
N PHE A 212 -32.54 4.73 -20.42
CA PHE A 212 -33.01 3.54 -21.11
C PHE A 212 -34.35 3.82 -21.80
N ASP A 213 -34.55 3.17 -22.96
CA ASP A 213 -35.87 2.96 -23.55
C ASP A 213 -36.18 1.45 -23.38
N GLU A 214 -37.17 1.14 -22.54
CA GLU A 214 -37.41 -0.21 -22.03
C GLU A 214 -36.11 -0.79 -21.37
N GLU A 215 -35.42 -1.69 -22.07
CA GLU A 215 -34.16 -2.31 -21.63
C GLU A 215 -32.95 -1.88 -22.50
N PHE A 216 -33.14 -1.02 -23.51
CA PHE A 216 -32.08 -0.53 -24.36
C PHE A 216 -31.45 0.74 -23.82
N LEU A 217 -30.14 0.72 -23.63
CA LEU A 217 -29.39 1.89 -23.18
C LEU A 217 -29.24 2.88 -24.33
N GLU A 218 -30.03 3.97 -24.31
CA GLU A 218 -30.03 4.98 -25.37
C GLU A 218 -28.88 5.98 -25.26
N ARG A 219 -28.57 6.39 -24.02
CA ARG A 219 -27.64 7.48 -23.77
C ARG A 219 -26.98 7.36 -22.41
N ILE A 220 -25.68 7.71 -22.35
CA ILE A 220 -24.92 7.85 -21.11
C ILE A 220 -24.39 9.28 -21.02
N GLU A 221 -24.69 9.95 -19.92
CA GLU A 221 -24.14 11.27 -19.58
C GLU A 221 -23.13 11.12 -18.44
N MET A 222 -21.91 11.59 -18.65
CA MET A 222 -20.94 11.76 -17.60
C MET A 222 -21.10 13.17 -17.02
N ARG A 223 -21.43 13.25 -15.73
CA ARG A 223 -21.70 14.51 -15.02
C ARG A 223 -20.69 14.74 -13.92
N ASP A 224 -20.47 15.99 -13.56
CA ASP A 224 -19.71 16.31 -12.36
C ASP A 224 -20.49 15.86 -11.13
N ALA A 225 -19.80 15.21 -10.18
CA ALA A 225 -20.44 14.63 -9.02
C ALA A 225 -20.93 15.66 -7.99
N GLN A 226 -20.38 16.89 -8.00
CA GLN A 226 -20.77 17.96 -7.08
C GLN A 226 -21.76 18.93 -7.68
N SER A 227 -21.48 19.46 -8.88
CA SER A 227 -22.31 20.44 -9.56
C SER A 227 -23.45 19.82 -10.36
N TYR A 228 -23.40 18.50 -10.62
CA TYR A 228 -24.30 17.77 -11.52
C TYR A 228 -24.30 18.28 -12.96
N GLU A 229 -23.37 19.16 -13.33
CA GLU A 229 -23.22 19.67 -14.68
C GLU A 229 -22.74 18.57 -15.64
N LEU A 230 -23.26 18.62 -16.86
CA LEU A 230 -22.87 17.71 -17.91
C LEU A 230 -21.41 17.96 -18.32
N LYS A 231 -20.52 16.99 -18.08
CA LYS A 231 -19.14 17.01 -18.57
C LYS A 231 -19.05 16.58 -20.04
N ALA A 232 -19.66 15.43 -20.34
CA ALA A 232 -19.68 14.90 -21.70
C ALA A 232 -20.76 13.82 -21.87
N PRO A 233 -21.38 13.68 -23.05
CA PRO A 233 -22.01 12.44 -23.44
C PRO A 233 -20.95 11.40 -23.81
N VAL A 234 -21.14 10.15 -23.39
CA VAL A 234 -20.18 9.07 -23.65
C VAL A 234 -20.87 7.86 -24.27
N GLN A 235 -20.16 7.12 -25.12
CA GLN A 235 -20.70 5.91 -25.78
C GLN A 235 -20.55 4.65 -24.93
N LYS A 236 -19.66 4.72 -23.94
CA LYS A 236 -19.41 3.63 -22.99
C LYS A 236 -19.07 4.17 -21.61
N ALA A 237 -19.49 3.46 -20.58
CA ALA A 237 -19.03 3.67 -19.21
C ALA A 237 -18.46 2.36 -18.65
N MET A 238 -17.37 2.46 -17.92
CA MET A 238 -16.77 1.34 -17.21
C MET A 238 -16.85 1.63 -15.71
N ILE A 239 -17.71 0.93 -15.03
CA ILE A 239 -17.92 1.06 -13.59
C ILE A 239 -17.05 0.02 -12.90
N ARG A 240 -16.17 0.46 -12.00
CA ARG A 240 -15.27 -0.38 -11.23
C ARG A 240 -15.88 -0.70 -9.85
N PRO A 241 -15.44 -1.78 -9.17
CA PRO A 241 -15.93 -2.08 -7.82
C PRO A 241 -15.80 -0.91 -6.84
N ALA A 242 -16.73 -0.81 -5.90
CA ALA A 242 -16.73 0.24 -4.88
C ALA A 242 -15.90 -0.12 -3.63
N THR A 243 -15.18 -1.22 -3.67
CA THR A 243 -14.33 -1.70 -2.58
C THR A 243 -12.97 -2.17 -3.09
N GLN A 244 -11.95 -2.06 -2.23
CA GLN A 244 -10.62 -2.62 -2.48
C GLN A 244 -10.57 -4.15 -2.24
N TYR A 245 -11.55 -4.69 -1.51
CA TYR A 245 -11.65 -6.08 -1.11
C TYR A 245 -12.92 -6.70 -1.72
N LEU A 246 -12.94 -6.86 -3.03
CA LEU A 246 -13.99 -7.62 -3.65
C LEU A 246 -13.70 -9.12 -3.45
N GLN A 247 -14.70 -9.85 -3.00
CA GLN A 247 -14.58 -11.25 -2.65
C GLN A 247 -15.40 -12.09 -3.62
N ASP A 248 -14.89 -13.28 -3.94
CA ASP A 248 -15.70 -14.27 -4.64
C ASP A 248 -16.72 -14.86 -3.65
N VAL A 249 -17.96 -14.47 -3.84
CA VAL A 249 -19.06 -14.90 -2.98
C VAL A 249 -19.73 -16.20 -3.46
N SER A 250 -19.27 -16.76 -4.57
CA SER A 250 -19.83 -18.02 -5.11
C SER A 250 -19.65 -19.19 -4.15
N ASP A 251 -18.70 -19.09 -3.21
CA ASP A 251 -18.38 -20.15 -2.25
C ASP A 251 -18.46 -19.69 -0.77
N LEU A 252 -19.33 -18.70 -0.48
CA LEU A 252 -19.45 -18.13 0.87
C LEU A 252 -19.70 -19.20 1.94
N GLU A 253 -20.61 -20.13 1.70
CA GLU A 253 -20.92 -21.16 2.71
C GLU A 253 -19.71 -22.06 3.02
N THR A 254 -18.87 -22.35 2.05
CA THR A 254 -17.60 -23.06 2.28
C THR A 254 -16.65 -22.24 3.14
N ILE A 255 -16.52 -20.93 2.87
CA ILE A 255 -15.71 -20.01 3.66
C ILE A 255 -16.20 -19.98 5.11
N LEU A 256 -17.51 -19.81 5.32
CA LEU A 256 -18.09 -19.78 6.67
C LEU A 256 -17.92 -21.14 7.41
N GLN A 257 -18.00 -22.25 6.71
CA GLN A 257 -17.71 -23.57 7.28
C GLN A 257 -16.24 -23.71 7.70
N GLN A 258 -15.30 -23.17 6.91
CA GLN A 258 -13.88 -23.17 7.27
C GLN A 258 -13.62 -22.34 8.52
N MET A 259 -14.22 -21.15 8.62
CA MET A 259 -14.14 -20.31 9.82
C MET A 259 -14.72 -21.02 11.05
N ASP A 260 -15.86 -21.68 10.89
CA ASP A 260 -16.52 -22.43 11.97
C ASP A 260 -15.67 -23.61 12.45
N ALA A 261 -15.07 -24.36 11.52
CA ALA A 261 -14.17 -25.47 11.83
C ALA A 261 -12.91 -25.02 12.58
N GLU A 262 -12.27 -23.92 12.15
CA GLU A 262 -11.13 -23.33 12.86
C GLU A 262 -11.54 -22.92 14.29
N LYS A 263 -12.69 -22.27 14.46
CA LYS A 263 -13.26 -21.93 15.76
C LYS A 263 -13.37 -23.15 16.68
N GLU A 264 -13.98 -24.24 16.20
CA GLU A 264 -14.15 -25.45 16.99
C GLU A 264 -12.82 -26.07 17.43
N LEU A 265 -11.82 -26.05 16.57
CA LEU A 265 -10.47 -26.51 16.92
C LEU A 265 -9.83 -25.62 17.98
N ARG A 266 -9.95 -24.31 17.84
CA ARG A 266 -9.37 -23.36 18.79
C ARG A 266 -10.05 -23.43 20.15
N ILE A 267 -11.36 -23.65 20.22
CA ILE A 267 -12.10 -23.88 21.46
C ILE A 267 -11.52 -25.10 22.19
N LYS A 268 -11.37 -26.24 21.49
CA LYS A 268 -10.80 -27.47 22.04
C LYS A 268 -9.38 -27.28 22.58
N GLU A 269 -8.56 -26.46 21.90
CA GLU A 269 -7.21 -26.14 22.38
C GLU A 269 -7.27 -25.32 23.67
N PHE A 270 -8.11 -24.29 23.76
CA PHE A 270 -8.28 -23.49 24.95
C PHE A 270 -8.80 -24.32 26.14
N GLU A 271 -9.78 -25.21 25.91
CA GLU A 271 -10.30 -26.10 26.92
C GLU A 271 -9.21 -27.06 27.47
N LYS A 272 -8.38 -27.62 26.60
CA LYS A 272 -7.23 -28.45 27.00
C LYS A 272 -6.21 -27.68 27.85
N MET A 273 -6.06 -26.38 27.60
CA MET A 273 -5.17 -25.50 28.38
C MET A 273 -5.84 -24.95 29.65
N GLY A 274 -7.11 -25.26 29.91
CA GLY A 274 -7.86 -24.72 31.03
C GLY A 274 -8.30 -23.25 30.86
N MET A 275 -8.26 -22.72 29.64
CA MET A 275 -8.56 -21.33 29.31
C MET A 275 -10.03 -21.17 28.88
N SER A 276 -10.96 -21.39 29.81
CA SER A 276 -12.41 -21.42 29.52
C SER A 276 -12.98 -20.06 29.12
N ILE A 277 -12.42 -18.96 29.64
CA ILE A 277 -12.84 -17.59 29.31
C ILE A 277 -12.50 -17.29 27.85
N GLU A 278 -11.30 -17.65 27.42
CA GLU A 278 -10.82 -17.46 26.05
C GLU A 278 -11.61 -18.32 25.06
N ALA A 279 -11.93 -19.57 25.45
CA ALA A 279 -12.77 -20.47 24.69
C ALA A 279 -14.16 -19.87 24.43
N GLU A 280 -14.82 -19.37 25.48
CA GLU A 280 -16.14 -18.77 25.36
C GLU A 280 -16.12 -17.44 24.58
N ARG A 281 -15.04 -16.67 24.74
CA ARG A 281 -14.84 -15.38 24.01
C ARG A 281 -14.74 -15.61 22.52
N ILE A 282 -13.83 -16.51 22.08
CA ILE A 282 -13.65 -16.76 20.64
C ILE A 282 -14.89 -17.39 20.02
N LYS A 283 -15.60 -18.28 20.76
CA LYS A 283 -16.86 -18.86 20.33
C LYS A 283 -17.87 -17.78 20.00
N LYS A 284 -18.21 -16.92 20.97
CA LYS A 284 -19.20 -15.86 20.76
C LYS A 284 -18.82 -14.90 19.64
N LYS A 285 -17.52 -14.55 19.56
CA LYS A 285 -17.04 -13.63 18.54
C LYS A 285 -17.24 -14.20 17.14
N VAL A 286 -16.77 -15.42 16.90
CA VAL A 286 -16.81 -16.03 15.55
C VAL A 286 -18.22 -16.39 15.15
N GLU A 287 -19.08 -16.88 16.07
CA GLU A 287 -20.49 -17.16 15.79
C GLU A 287 -21.26 -15.88 15.39
N TYR A 288 -20.96 -14.76 16.07
CA TYR A 288 -21.51 -13.45 15.70
C TYR A 288 -21.02 -13.03 14.31
N ASP A 289 -19.70 -13.13 14.04
CA ASP A 289 -19.10 -12.71 12.77
C ASP A 289 -19.66 -13.52 11.60
N ILE A 290 -19.75 -14.85 11.74
CA ILE A 290 -20.33 -15.76 10.72
C ILE A 290 -21.78 -15.37 10.40
N ARG A 291 -22.60 -15.09 11.45
CA ARG A 291 -23.99 -14.67 11.25
C ARG A 291 -24.06 -13.34 10.51
N MET A 292 -23.27 -12.35 10.92
CA MET A 292 -23.27 -11.04 10.28
C MET A 292 -22.81 -11.12 8.82
N ILE A 293 -21.76 -11.88 8.53
CA ILE A 293 -21.29 -12.08 7.16
C ILE A 293 -22.36 -12.75 6.30
N ARG A 294 -23.05 -13.78 6.82
CA ARG A 294 -24.14 -14.47 6.10
C ARG A 294 -25.33 -13.54 5.79
N GLU A 295 -25.70 -12.66 6.75
CA GLU A 295 -26.88 -11.81 6.61
C GLU A 295 -26.59 -10.50 5.85
N THR A 296 -25.42 -9.89 6.08
CA THR A 296 -25.10 -8.53 5.60
C THR A 296 -23.88 -8.44 4.69
N TRP A 297 -23.17 -9.55 4.49
CA TRP A 297 -21.88 -9.60 3.76
C TRP A 297 -20.77 -8.76 4.39
N PHE A 298 -20.96 -8.29 5.60
CA PHE A 298 -20.03 -7.41 6.29
C PHE A 298 -20.00 -7.69 7.80
N VAL A 299 -18.80 -7.53 8.38
CA VAL A 299 -18.60 -7.43 9.83
C VAL A 299 -17.36 -6.57 10.10
N ASN A 300 -17.36 -5.85 11.22
CA ASN A 300 -16.16 -5.12 11.65
C ASN A 300 -15.02 -6.08 11.93
N GLY A 301 -13.90 -5.88 11.21
CA GLY A 301 -12.73 -6.78 11.28
C GLY A 301 -12.79 -7.96 10.32
N ILE A 302 -13.62 -7.91 9.27
CA ILE A 302 -13.71 -8.95 8.23
C ILE A 302 -12.34 -9.26 7.61
N GLU A 303 -11.44 -8.29 7.58
CA GLU A 303 -10.08 -8.46 7.11
C GLU A 303 -9.29 -9.54 7.85
N ASN A 304 -9.64 -9.84 9.11
CA ASN A 304 -8.99 -10.91 9.88
C ASN A 304 -9.31 -12.32 9.34
N TYR A 305 -10.27 -12.43 8.43
CA TYR A 305 -10.66 -13.64 7.73
C TYR A 305 -10.17 -13.65 6.27
N SER A 306 -9.31 -12.70 5.87
CA SER A 306 -8.83 -12.54 4.48
C SER A 306 -8.17 -13.80 3.93
N LEU A 307 -7.55 -14.63 4.77
CA LEU A 307 -7.01 -15.93 4.36
C LEU A 307 -8.02 -16.77 3.59
N TYR A 308 -9.24 -16.89 4.14
CA TYR A 308 -10.32 -17.69 3.57
C TYR A 308 -10.93 -17.02 2.34
N PHE A 309 -11.18 -15.71 2.42
CA PHE A 309 -11.76 -14.96 1.31
C PHE A 309 -10.83 -14.86 0.10
N ASP A 310 -9.53 -14.76 0.34
CA ASP A 310 -8.52 -14.76 -0.73
C ASP A 310 -8.19 -16.16 -1.23
N GLN A 311 -8.73 -17.21 -0.62
CA GLN A 311 -8.43 -18.63 -0.90
C GLN A 311 -6.92 -18.92 -0.84
N ARG A 312 -6.21 -18.23 0.07
CA ARG A 312 -4.77 -18.38 0.27
C ARG A 312 -4.49 -19.58 1.19
N LEU A 313 -3.36 -20.23 0.95
CA LEU A 313 -2.82 -21.16 1.94
C LEU A 313 -2.22 -20.38 3.12
N PRO A 314 -2.29 -20.94 4.35
CA PRO A 314 -1.65 -20.32 5.52
C PRO A 314 -0.18 -19.97 5.26
N GLY A 315 0.22 -18.74 5.65
CA GLY A 315 1.57 -18.22 5.45
C GLY A 315 1.85 -17.66 4.06
N GLN A 316 0.99 -17.85 3.07
CA GLN A 316 1.16 -17.21 1.76
C GLN A 316 1.13 -15.68 1.89
N PRO A 317 1.99 -14.97 1.12
CA PRO A 317 1.99 -13.52 1.14
C PRO A 317 0.63 -12.95 0.72
N PRO A 318 0.18 -11.84 1.32
CA PRO A 318 -1.07 -11.18 0.93
C PRO A 318 -0.95 -10.58 -0.47
N ASN A 319 -2.09 -10.39 -1.15
CA ASN A 319 -2.13 -9.57 -2.35
C ASN A 319 -1.91 -8.10 -1.95
N THR A 320 -1.11 -7.38 -2.71
CA THR A 320 -0.72 -6.00 -2.43
C THR A 320 -0.77 -5.16 -3.70
N ILE A 321 -0.38 -3.90 -3.64
CA ILE A 321 -0.30 -3.06 -4.84
C ILE A 321 0.66 -3.65 -5.90
N PHE A 322 1.67 -4.43 -5.48
CA PHE A 322 2.60 -5.08 -6.40
C PHE A 322 1.91 -6.09 -7.33
N ASP A 323 0.79 -6.70 -6.90
CA ASP A 323 0.02 -7.64 -7.72
C ASP A 323 -0.78 -6.94 -8.83
N TYR A 324 -0.93 -5.61 -8.76
CA TYR A 324 -1.54 -4.77 -9.80
C TYR A 324 -0.53 -4.23 -10.81
N PHE A 325 0.76 -4.16 -10.44
CA PHE A 325 1.82 -3.76 -11.36
C PHE A 325 2.13 -4.87 -12.36
N PRO A 326 2.56 -4.54 -13.61
CA PRO A 326 3.08 -5.52 -14.56
C PRO A 326 4.36 -6.20 -14.02
N GLU A 327 4.88 -7.18 -14.75
CA GLU A 327 6.12 -7.87 -14.36
C GLU A 327 7.30 -6.91 -14.32
N ASP A 328 7.44 -6.06 -15.34
CA ASP A 328 8.48 -5.04 -15.47
C ASP A 328 7.93 -3.66 -15.13
N PHE A 329 8.50 -3.04 -14.13
CA PHE A 329 8.17 -1.69 -13.69
C PHE A 329 9.38 -1.02 -13.02
N LEU A 330 9.30 0.31 -12.86
CA LEU A 330 10.32 1.08 -12.14
C LEU A 330 9.89 1.28 -10.68
N MET A 331 10.75 0.86 -9.75
CA MET A 331 10.61 1.07 -8.32
C MET A 331 11.55 2.18 -7.86
N ILE A 332 11.02 3.19 -7.19
CA ILE A 332 11.80 4.27 -6.59
C ILE A 332 11.53 4.30 -5.10
N ILE A 333 12.56 4.21 -4.28
CA ILE A 333 12.46 4.31 -2.83
C ILE A 333 13.06 5.64 -2.41
N ASP A 334 12.19 6.58 -2.08
CA ASP A 334 12.58 7.90 -1.63
C ASP A 334 13.01 7.87 -0.18
N GLU A 335 14.06 8.64 0.15
CA GLU A 335 14.73 8.65 1.45
C GLU A 335 14.92 7.22 1.98
N SER A 336 15.58 6.38 1.19
CA SER A 336 15.67 4.92 1.39
C SER A 336 16.23 4.55 2.75
N HIS A 337 17.18 5.33 3.29
CA HIS A 337 17.74 5.17 4.64
C HIS A 337 16.68 5.25 5.77
N MET A 338 15.54 5.90 5.53
CA MET A 338 14.39 5.95 6.45
C MET A 338 13.30 4.95 6.04
N THR A 339 13.03 4.84 4.75
CA THR A 339 11.93 4.04 4.22
C THR A 339 12.17 2.54 4.41
N ILE A 340 13.37 2.04 4.13
CA ILE A 340 13.69 0.60 4.26
C ILE A 340 13.57 0.08 5.69
N PRO A 341 14.14 0.73 6.73
CA PRO A 341 13.94 0.30 8.11
C PRO A 341 12.45 0.27 8.52
N GLN A 342 11.64 1.22 8.05
CA GLN A 342 10.20 1.23 8.30
C GLN A 342 9.51 0.02 7.66
N LEU A 343 9.81 -0.30 6.38
CA LEU A 343 9.25 -1.46 5.69
C LEU A 343 9.60 -2.77 6.41
N ARG A 344 10.82 -2.90 6.96
CA ARG A 344 11.26 -4.06 7.73
C ARG A 344 10.49 -4.25 9.04
N ALA A 345 10.23 -3.17 9.75
CA ALA A 345 9.61 -3.23 11.08
C ALA A 345 8.10 -3.54 11.04
N MET A 346 7.41 -3.28 9.93
CA MET A 346 5.95 -3.34 9.87
C MET A 346 5.37 -4.71 10.18
N ALA A 347 5.89 -5.76 9.55
CA ALA A 347 5.35 -7.12 9.70
C ALA A 347 5.55 -7.65 11.12
N GLN A 348 6.69 -7.37 11.75
CA GLN A 348 6.99 -7.82 13.12
C GLN A 348 6.08 -7.14 14.14
N GLY A 349 5.85 -5.83 14.01
CA GLY A 349 4.96 -5.08 14.89
C GLY A 349 3.51 -5.58 14.81
N ASP A 350 2.99 -5.83 13.61
CA ASP A 350 1.65 -6.38 13.39
C ASP A 350 1.51 -7.80 13.98
N ARG A 351 2.51 -8.66 13.77
CA ARG A 351 2.56 -10.03 14.30
C ARG A 351 2.53 -10.04 15.82
N ALA A 352 3.36 -9.23 16.50
CA ALA A 352 3.41 -9.17 17.95
C ALA A 352 2.05 -8.78 18.56
N ARG A 353 1.37 -7.80 17.97
CA ARG A 353 0.05 -7.37 18.37
C ARG A 353 -1.01 -8.45 18.19
N LYS A 354 -1.05 -9.11 17.04
CA LYS A 354 -2.02 -10.17 16.71
C LYS A 354 -1.81 -11.43 17.54
N ASN A 355 -0.58 -11.80 17.84
CA ASN A 355 -0.30 -12.93 18.71
C ASN A 355 -0.98 -12.79 20.08
N ASN A 356 -1.01 -11.58 20.65
CA ASN A 356 -1.76 -11.35 21.89
C ASN A 356 -3.26 -11.55 21.70
N LEU A 357 -3.85 -11.02 20.62
CA LEU A 357 -5.28 -11.18 20.32
C LEU A 357 -5.65 -12.67 20.14
N ILE A 358 -4.82 -13.43 19.43
CA ILE A 358 -5.02 -14.87 19.23
C ILE A 358 -4.85 -15.65 20.53
N ARG A 359 -3.78 -15.37 21.28
CA ARG A 359 -3.47 -16.07 22.53
C ARG A 359 -4.58 -15.92 23.57
N TYR A 360 -5.24 -14.77 23.61
CA TYR A 360 -6.28 -14.47 24.60
C TYR A 360 -7.73 -14.57 24.03
N GLY A 361 -7.90 -15.25 22.89
CA GLY A 361 -9.22 -15.61 22.35
C GLY A 361 -10.03 -14.45 21.75
N PHE A 362 -9.38 -13.35 21.35
CA PHE A 362 -10.04 -12.25 20.64
C PHE A 362 -10.11 -12.50 19.14
N ARG A 363 -9.15 -13.23 18.57
CA ARG A 363 -9.07 -13.56 17.15
C ARG A 363 -8.69 -15.02 16.92
N LEU A 364 -9.10 -15.56 15.76
CA LEU A 364 -8.69 -16.87 15.30
C LEU A 364 -7.19 -16.86 14.89
N PRO A 365 -6.49 -18.00 14.93
CA PRO A 365 -5.12 -18.13 14.44
C PRO A 365 -4.94 -17.61 13.01
N SER A 366 -5.91 -17.84 12.09
CA SER A 366 -5.89 -17.35 10.71
C SER A 366 -5.74 -15.82 10.59
N ALA A 367 -6.10 -15.05 11.61
CA ALA A 367 -5.97 -13.60 11.61
C ALA A 367 -4.50 -13.13 11.48
N ILE A 368 -3.52 -14.01 11.77
CA ILE A 368 -2.09 -13.70 11.59
C ILE A 368 -1.76 -13.44 10.10
N ASP A 369 -2.50 -14.05 9.18
CA ASP A 369 -2.28 -13.93 7.74
C ASP A 369 -2.88 -12.67 7.10
N HIS A 370 -3.67 -11.89 7.85
CA HIS A 370 -3.97 -10.52 7.47
C HIS A 370 -2.81 -9.61 7.92
N ARG A 371 -1.77 -9.55 7.17
CA ARG A 371 -0.51 -8.88 7.52
C ARG A 371 0.04 -8.07 6.36
N PRO A 372 0.92 -7.11 6.61
CA PRO A 372 1.72 -6.54 5.53
C PRO A 372 2.66 -7.60 4.96
N LEU A 373 3.10 -7.36 3.73
CA LEU A 373 4.17 -8.14 3.11
C LEU A 373 5.41 -8.08 4.01
N ARG A 374 6.03 -9.21 4.31
CA ARG A 374 7.32 -9.24 5.03
C ARG A 374 8.39 -8.65 4.14
N PHE A 375 9.45 -8.12 4.76
CA PHE A 375 10.51 -7.49 3.97
C PHE A 375 11.23 -8.47 3.05
N GLU A 376 11.47 -9.69 3.52
CA GLU A 376 12.08 -10.79 2.76
C GLU A 376 11.21 -11.22 1.57
N GLU A 377 9.89 -11.20 1.75
CA GLU A 377 8.93 -11.45 0.67
C GLU A 377 8.96 -10.31 -0.36
N LEU A 378 9.09 -9.05 0.09
CA LEU A 378 9.24 -7.89 -0.77
C LEU A 378 10.54 -7.98 -1.58
N GLU A 379 11.67 -8.33 -0.94
CA GLU A 379 12.95 -8.54 -1.63
C GLU A 379 12.82 -9.60 -2.73
N ALA A 380 12.13 -10.70 -2.43
CA ALA A 380 11.90 -11.78 -3.38
C ALA A 380 10.98 -11.37 -4.54
N VAL A 381 9.87 -10.68 -4.24
CA VAL A 381 8.94 -10.16 -5.25
C VAL A 381 9.64 -9.20 -6.20
N LEU A 382 10.47 -8.30 -5.69
CA LEU A 382 11.20 -7.30 -6.49
C LEU A 382 12.47 -7.87 -7.16
N GLY A 383 12.81 -9.13 -6.90
CA GLY A 383 14.03 -9.74 -7.41
C GLY A 383 15.31 -9.18 -6.81
N TRP A 384 15.25 -8.53 -5.65
CA TRP A 384 16.42 -7.99 -4.96
C TRP A 384 17.28 -9.09 -4.34
N LYS A 385 16.63 -10.00 -3.62
CA LYS A 385 17.23 -11.20 -3.05
C LYS A 385 16.29 -12.40 -3.21
N PRO A 386 16.80 -13.61 -3.34
CA PRO A 386 15.96 -14.81 -3.27
C PRO A 386 15.39 -14.95 -1.86
N LEU A 387 14.19 -15.53 -1.77
CA LEU A 387 13.63 -15.90 -0.46
C LEU A 387 14.49 -17.03 0.13
N ASP A 388 15.05 -16.80 1.30
CA ASP A 388 15.95 -17.75 1.93
C ASP A 388 15.20 -18.79 2.80
N GLN A 389 15.92 -19.82 3.27
CA GLN A 389 15.34 -20.89 4.07
C GLN A 389 14.82 -20.39 5.42
N VAL A 390 15.46 -19.39 6.03
CA VAL A 390 15.04 -18.81 7.32
C VAL A 390 13.69 -18.13 7.19
N ALA A 391 13.48 -17.34 6.14
CA ALA A 391 12.20 -16.70 5.86
C ALA A 391 11.09 -17.72 5.58
N LEU A 392 11.43 -18.85 4.93
CA LEU A 392 10.50 -19.96 4.71
C LEU A 392 10.17 -20.70 6.01
N ASP A 393 11.14 -20.90 6.90
CA ASP A 393 10.95 -21.55 8.19
C ASP A 393 10.13 -20.67 9.15
N GLU A 394 10.33 -19.35 9.12
CA GLU A 394 9.48 -18.40 9.86
C GLU A 394 8.04 -18.40 9.35
N ALA A 395 7.85 -18.47 8.02
CA ALA A 395 6.55 -18.64 7.41
C ALA A 395 5.90 -19.98 7.83
N ALA A 396 6.69 -21.05 7.89
CA ALA A 396 6.23 -22.36 8.32
C ALA A 396 5.85 -22.43 9.83
N ALA A 397 6.55 -21.68 10.68
CA ALA A 397 6.20 -21.56 12.10
C ALA A 397 4.84 -20.85 12.31
N ASP A 398 4.54 -19.84 11.48
CA ASP A 398 3.19 -19.26 11.43
C ASP A 398 2.15 -20.29 10.93
N LEU A 399 2.58 -21.22 10.07
CA LEU A 399 1.75 -22.30 9.53
C LEU A 399 1.39 -23.38 10.55
N GLU A 400 2.23 -23.69 11.53
CA GLU A 400 1.92 -24.71 12.53
C GLU A 400 0.74 -24.35 13.42
N LEU A 401 0.57 -23.05 13.72
CA LEU A 401 -0.58 -22.51 14.47
C LEU A 401 -1.90 -22.58 13.67
N VAL A 402 -1.84 -22.45 12.35
CA VAL A 402 -3.01 -22.38 11.46
C VAL A 402 -3.26 -23.72 10.74
N SER A 403 -2.21 -24.50 10.47
CA SER A 403 -2.28 -25.70 9.65
C SER A 403 -2.96 -26.88 10.32
N SER A 404 -2.93 -26.97 11.67
CA SER A 404 -3.71 -27.98 12.38
C SER A 404 -5.22 -27.81 12.17
N ALA A 405 -5.67 -26.55 12.09
CA ALA A 405 -7.05 -26.20 11.78
C ALA A 405 -7.40 -26.44 10.30
N HIS A 406 -6.56 -25.96 9.40
CA HIS A 406 -6.81 -26.01 7.95
C HIS A 406 -6.73 -27.42 7.38
N GLN A 407 -5.79 -28.26 7.86
CA GLN A 407 -5.64 -29.65 7.40
C GLN A 407 -6.83 -30.53 7.77
N GLN A 408 -7.48 -30.28 8.92
CA GLN A 408 -8.68 -31.04 9.29
C GLN A 408 -9.89 -30.64 8.46
N VAL A 409 -10.00 -29.36 8.07
CA VAL A 409 -11.09 -28.89 7.20
C VAL A 409 -10.94 -29.41 5.78
N LEU A 410 -9.74 -29.38 5.22
CA LEU A 410 -9.44 -29.98 3.92
C LEU A 410 -9.64 -31.50 3.93
N ALA A 411 -9.29 -32.19 5.01
CA ALA A 411 -9.50 -33.63 5.15
C ALA A 411 -11.00 -33.98 5.17
N THR A 412 -11.83 -33.20 5.85
CA THR A 412 -13.29 -33.38 5.89
C THR A 412 -13.97 -33.06 4.55
N GLN A 413 -13.46 -32.16 3.78
CA GLN A 413 -13.95 -31.89 2.41
C GLN A 413 -13.51 -32.98 1.44
N THR A 414 -12.26 -33.44 1.54
CA THR A 414 -11.74 -34.55 0.71
C THR A 414 -12.43 -35.88 1.00
N GLU A 415 -12.84 -36.15 2.25
CA GLU A 415 -13.64 -37.33 2.59
C GLU A 415 -15.07 -37.31 2.03
N LYS A 416 -15.63 -36.09 1.81
CA LYS A 416 -16.92 -35.93 1.13
C LYS A 416 -16.80 -36.08 -0.39
N GLU A 417 -15.69 -35.69 -0.98
CA GLU A 417 -15.42 -35.82 -2.42
C GLU A 417 -14.77 -37.16 -2.79
N GLN A 418 -14.01 -37.79 -1.89
CA GLN A 418 -13.31 -39.06 -2.11
C GLN A 418 -14.07 -40.27 -1.56
N LYS A 419 -15.28 -40.54 -2.10
CA LYS A 419 -15.71 -41.94 -2.26
C LYS A 419 -15.06 -42.60 -3.49
N SER A 420 -14.07 -41.99 -4.10
CA SER A 420 -13.26 -42.60 -5.15
C SER A 420 -11.80 -42.16 -5.05
N ASP A 421 -10.99 -43.13 -4.73
CA ASP A 421 -9.56 -43.27 -4.94
C ASP A 421 -8.57 -42.82 -3.85
N SER A 422 -7.86 -43.86 -3.44
CA SER A 422 -6.79 -43.88 -2.45
C SER A 422 -5.49 -43.30 -2.99
N SER A 423 -4.83 -42.42 -2.23
CA SER A 423 -3.38 -42.49 -2.11
C SER A 423 -2.83 -41.71 -0.93
N LEU A 424 -2.24 -42.43 -0.02
CA LEU A 424 -1.36 -41.98 1.07
C LEU A 424 -0.03 -41.45 0.52
N LEU A 425 -0.07 -40.50 -0.40
CA LEU A 425 1.13 -39.83 -0.89
C LEU A 425 1.06 -38.36 -0.51
N ASN A 426 2.03 -37.95 0.27
CA ASN A 426 2.61 -36.62 0.22
C ASN A 426 2.39 -35.66 1.38
N ARG A 427 2.83 -36.02 2.59
CA ARG A 427 3.25 -34.98 3.56
C ARG A 427 4.49 -34.21 3.06
N GLU A 428 5.45 -34.93 2.45
CA GLU A 428 6.68 -34.30 1.93
C GLU A 428 6.45 -33.60 0.59
N ALA A 429 5.63 -34.15 -0.31
CA ALA A 429 5.28 -33.46 -1.54
C ALA A 429 4.35 -32.25 -1.32
N ARG A 430 3.53 -32.25 -0.24
CA ARG A 430 2.76 -31.05 0.15
C ARG A 430 3.66 -29.96 0.73
N LYS A 431 4.68 -30.29 1.57
CA LYS A 431 5.69 -29.32 2.00
C LYS A 431 6.49 -28.79 0.82
N SER A 432 6.93 -29.64 -0.10
CA SER A 432 7.62 -29.24 -1.32
C SER A 432 6.75 -28.39 -2.24
N ASN A 433 5.44 -28.72 -2.39
CA ASN A 433 4.50 -27.90 -3.14
C ASN A 433 4.17 -26.57 -2.44
N GLN A 434 4.11 -26.53 -1.12
CA GLN A 434 3.91 -25.27 -0.37
C GLN A 434 5.10 -24.33 -0.54
N HIS A 435 6.34 -24.83 -0.50
CA HIS A 435 7.54 -24.06 -0.80
C HIS A 435 7.56 -23.59 -2.27
N ALA A 436 7.12 -24.45 -3.21
CA ALA A 436 7.01 -24.09 -4.62
C ALA A 436 5.92 -23.01 -4.86
N VAL A 437 4.82 -23.04 -4.11
CA VAL A 437 3.74 -22.03 -4.21
C VAL A 437 4.12 -20.71 -3.55
N LEU A 438 4.88 -20.73 -2.46
CA LEU A 438 5.47 -19.51 -1.88
C LEU A 438 6.49 -18.88 -2.84
N ALA A 439 7.24 -19.71 -3.56
CA ALA A 439 8.17 -19.27 -4.60
C ALA A 439 7.49 -18.87 -5.92
N GLN A 440 6.24 -19.24 -6.12
CA GLN A 440 5.48 -18.98 -7.36
C GLN A 440 4.71 -17.65 -7.37
N LYS A 441 4.68 -16.87 -6.28
CA LYS A 441 4.21 -15.49 -6.42
C LYS A 441 5.14 -14.76 -7.38
N VAL A 442 4.55 -14.23 -8.44
CA VAL A 442 5.20 -13.69 -9.64
C VAL A 442 6.40 -12.83 -9.25
N LYS A 443 7.60 -13.34 -9.50
CA LYS A 443 8.82 -12.57 -9.39
C LYS A 443 8.74 -11.43 -10.40
N LYS A 444 8.71 -10.19 -9.89
CA LYS A 444 8.74 -9.00 -10.73
C LYS A 444 10.16 -8.76 -11.24
N ASP A 445 10.27 -8.26 -12.44
CA ASP A 445 11.54 -7.83 -13.03
C ASP A 445 11.75 -6.31 -12.84
N ALA A 446 11.63 -5.86 -11.59
CA ALA A 446 11.63 -4.45 -11.25
C ALA A 446 13.03 -3.83 -11.34
N LYS A 447 13.14 -2.71 -12.06
CA LYS A 447 14.27 -1.79 -11.92
C LYS A 447 14.09 -0.99 -10.66
N SER A 448 15.11 -0.87 -9.80
CA SER A 448 15.01 -0.24 -8.50
C SER A 448 16.02 0.88 -8.33
N ILE A 449 15.56 2.05 -7.86
CA ILE A 449 16.41 3.19 -7.52
C ILE A 449 16.20 3.53 -6.05
N PHE A 450 17.29 3.53 -5.29
CA PHE A 450 17.32 3.96 -3.90
C PHE A 450 17.80 5.40 -3.84
N LEU A 451 16.94 6.32 -3.38
CA LEU A 451 17.27 7.75 -3.26
C LEU A 451 17.63 8.07 -1.83
N SER A 452 18.81 8.61 -1.60
CA SER A 452 19.20 9.09 -0.28
C SER A 452 20.33 10.12 -0.36
N ALA A 453 20.33 11.07 0.57
CA ALA A 453 21.49 11.92 0.83
C ALA A 453 22.54 11.18 1.68
N THR A 454 22.10 10.20 2.47
CA THR A 454 22.91 9.41 3.40
C THR A 454 22.51 7.93 3.32
N PRO A 455 22.80 7.24 2.19
CA PRO A 455 22.42 5.85 2.02
C PRO A 455 23.05 4.98 3.11
N ALA A 456 22.26 4.02 3.62
CA ALA A 456 22.72 3.07 4.61
C ALA A 456 23.48 1.90 3.93
N GLU A 457 24.15 1.08 4.75
CA GLU A 457 24.94 -0.07 4.28
C GLU A 457 24.11 -1.02 3.41
N TYR A 458 22.85 -1.26 3.78
CA TYR A 458 21.97 -2.13 3.04
C TYR A 458 21.75 -1.72 1.58
N GLU A 459 21.49 -0.42 1.31
CA GLU A 459 21.28 0.07 -0.05
C GLU A 459 22.57 -0.03 -0.87
N LEU A 460 23.70 0.27 -0.22
CA LEU A 460 25.01 0.23 -0.87
C LEU A 460 25.41 -1.20 -1.24
N GLU A 461 25.17 -2.17 -0.35
CA GLU A 461 25.46 -3.59 -0.62
C GLU A 461 24.54 -4.18 -1.71
N LEU A 462 23.28 -3.76 -1.73
CA LEU A 462 22.29 -4.25 -2.68
C LEU A 462 22.52 -3.67 -4.09
N SER A 463 23.09 -2.46 -4.18
CA SER A 463 23.21 -1.72 -5.42
C SER A 463 24.32 -2.24 -6.31
N GLU A 464 24.00 -2.40 -7.60
CA GLU A 464 24.96 -2.75 -8.65
C GLU A 464 25.76 -1.54 -9.13
N GLN A 465 25.26 -0.34 -8.81
CA GLN A 465 25.93 0.93 -9.10
C GLN A 465 25.46 2.01 -8.15
N VAL A 466 26.38 2.85 -7.70
CA VAL A 466 26.10 4.10 -6.97
C VAL A 466 26.37 5.26 -7.93
N VAL A 467 25.43 6.18 -8.00
CA VAL A 467 25.49 7.41 -8.81
C VAL A 467 25.40 8.60 -7.87
N GLU A 468 26.26 9.60 -8.07
CA GLU A 468 26.32 10.79 -7.23
C GLU A 468 25.65 11.99 -7.91
N GLN A 469 24.90 12.77 -7.11
CA GLN A 469 24.27 14.01 -7.52
C GLN A 469 24.49 15.05 -6.40
N ILE A 470 25.61 15.69 -6.39
CA ILE A 470 26.08 16.56 -5.29
C ILE A 470 25.90 18.04 -5.65
N ILE A 471 26.19 18.43 -6.88
CA ILE A 471 26.15 19.82 -7.33
C ILE A 471 24.69 20.25 -7.54
N ARG A 472 24.25 21.27 -6.80
CA ARG A 472 22.90 21.82 -6.92
C ARG A 472 22.74 22.60 -8.22
N PRO A 473 21.58 22.52 -8.90
CA PRO A 473 21.26 23.35 -10.07
C PRO A 473 21.35 24.86 -9.81
N THR A 474 21.10 25.28 -8.57
CA THR A 474 21.17 26.67 -8.13
C THR A 474 22.59 27.20 -7.92
N GLY A 475 23.60 26.30 -7.93
CA GLY A 475 24.97 26.64 -7.58
C GLY A 475 25.21 26.96 -6.09
N LEU A 476 24.18 26.81 -5.24
CA LEU A 476 24.33 27.00 -3.79
C LEU A 476 25.24 25.89 -3.21
N LEU A 477 26.27 26.34 -2.54
CA LEU A 477 27.19 25.48 -1.80
C LEU A 477 26.54 25.03 -0.47
N ASP A 478 27.01 23.90 0.05
CA ASP A 478 26.68 23.52 1.41
C ASP A 478 27.23 24.54 2.40
N PRO A 479 26.49 24.81 3.50
CA PRO A 479 27.00 25.67 4.55
C PRO A 479 28.28 25.08 5.15
N ILE A 480 29.20 25.94 5.50
CA ILE A 480 30.41 25.50 6.22
C ILE A 480 29.95 24.97 7.57
N THR A 481 30.15 23.66 7.78
CA THR A 481 29.73 23.00 9.00
C THR A 481 30.92 22.74 9.91
N PHE A 482 30.83 23.20 11.15
CA PHE A 482 31.81 22.94 12.18
C PHE A 482 31.24 21.93 13.17
N VAL A 483 31.94 20.82 13.36
CA VAL A 483 31.50 19.74 14.28
C VAL A 483 32.23 19.92 15.62
N TYR A 484 31.47 20.07 16.69
CA TYR A 484 32.00 20.15 18.05
C TYR A 484 31.51 18.93 18.86
N PRO A 485 32.33 18.41 19.80
CA PRO A 485 31.91 17.33 20.69
C PRO A 485 30.71 17.77 21.54
N LYS A 486 29.69 16.93 21.64
CA LYS A 486 28.49 17.18 22.46
C LYS A 486 28.82 17.38 23.96
N SER A 487 29.93 16.83 24.43
CA SER A 487 30.45 16.97 25.80
C SER A 487 31.43 18.16 25.97
N GLY A 488 31.58 19.01 24.94
CA GLY A 488 32.49 20.13 24.97
C GLY A 488 31.92 21.34 25.70
N ASP A 489 32.81 22.16 26.27
CA ASP A 489 32.46 23.48 26.81
C ASP A 489 32.03 24.38 25.66
N TYR A 490 30.78 24.85 25.66
CA TYR A 490 30.25 25.77 24.66
C TYR A 490 31.03 27.10 24.62
N GLN A 491 31.78 27.46 25.66
CA GLN A 491 32.64 28.59 25.69
C GLN A 491 33.77 28.50 24.65
N LEU A 492 34.29 27.30 24.39
CA LEU A 492 35.27 27.03 23.32
C LEU A 492 34.70 27.34 21.92
N LEU A 493 33.40 27.08 21.72
CA LEU A 493 32.70 27.44 20.47
C LEU A 493 32.60 28.96 20.34
N LEU A 494 32.14 29.65 21.38
CA LEU A 494 32.01 31.09 21.41
C LEU A 494 33.36 31.79 21.22
N ASP A 495 34.43 31.29 21.82
CA ASP A 495 35.81 31.84 21.68
C ASP A 495 36.40 31.57 20.29
N SER A 496 35.95 30.54 19.58
CA SER A 496 36.40 30.22 18.21
C SER A 496 35.66 31.01 17.13
N LEU A 497 34.41 31.41 17.38
CA LEU A 497 33.57 32.14 16.45
C LEU A 497 34.23 33.43 15.88
N PRO A 498 34.83 34.32 16.69
CA PRO A 498 35.51 35.51 16.18
C PRO A 498 36.68 35.17 15.25
N LYS A 499 37.42 34.07 15.53
CA LYS A 499 38.55 33.64 14.70
C LYS A 499 38.08 33.04 13.37
N LEU A 500 36.92 32.40 13.34
CA LEU A 500 36.30 31.86 12.15
C LEU A 500 35.72 32.99 11.26
N LEU A 501 35.10 34.00 11.86
CA LEU A 501 34.58 35.18 11.17
C LEU A 501 35.68 36.01 10.54
N GLN A 502 36.83 36.15 11.20
CA GLN A 502 37.99 36.86 10.65
C GLN A 502 38.62 36.17 9.43
N LYS A 503 38.48 34.85 9.31
CA LYS A 503 38.98 34.11 8.14
C LYS A 503 38.07 34.19 6.90
N LYS A 504 36.85 34.71 7.04
CA LYS A 504 35.90 34.93 5.92
C LYS A 504 35.18 36.29 6.10
N PRO A 505 35.77 37.39 5.58
CA PRO A 505 35.22 38.73 5.72
C PRO A 505 33.81 38.92 5.15
N GLN A 506 33.35 38.04 4.27
CA GLN A 506 31.98 38.08 3.73
C GLN A 506 30.89 37.66 4.74
N LEU A 507 31.26 36.99 5.83
CA LEU A 507 30.34 36.65 6.93
C LEU A 507 30.22 37.80 7.97
N SER A 508 31.22 38.68 8.06
CA SER A 508 31.20 39.84 8.96
C SER A 508 30.21 40.91 8.48
N THR A 509 29.99 41.06 7.19
CA THR A 509 29.03 42.02 6.60
C THR A 509 27.58 41.71 6.96
N PHE A 510 27.23 40.44 7.24
CA PHE A 510 25.88 40.08 7.70
C PHE A 510 25.64 40.38 9.20
N LEU A 511 26.68 40.59 9.99
CA LEU A 511 26.58 40.88 11.42
C LEU A 511 26.75 42.37 11.73
N GLU A 512 27.18 43.20 10.75
CA GLU A 512 27.38 44.62 10.91
C GLU A 512 26.15 45.49 10.54
N GLU A 513 25.07 44.89 10.00
CA GLU A 513 23.82 45.60 9.70
C GLU A 513 22.76 45.41 10.80
N GLU A 514 23.09 45.62 12.09
CA GLU A 514 22.06 45.82 13.10
C GLU A 514 21.97 47.29 13.50
N PRO A 515 20.74 47.88 13.45
CA PRO A 515 20.51 49.19 14.06
C PRO A 515 20.52 49.04 15.58
N GLU A 516 21.10 50.07 16.21
CA GLU A 516 21.13 50.27 17.65
C GLU A 516 19.80 49.97 18.36
N GLN A 517 19.65 48.75 18.87
CA GLN A 517 18.83 48.47 20.04
C GLN A 517 19.41 47.20 20.70
N SER A 518 19.73 47.35 21.98
CA SER A 518 20.22 46.30 22.87
C SER A 518 19.28 45.10 22.91
N ALA A 519 19.45 44.19 21.97
CA ALA A 519 18.85 42.85 22.05
C ALA A 519 19.92 41.94 22.68
N THR A 520 19.72 41.53 23.91
CA THR A 520 20.35 40.36 24.49
C THR A 520 20.19 39.21 23.47
N LEU A 521 21.33 38.64 23.06
CA LEU A 521 21.31 37.41 22.23
C LEU A 521 20.33 36.42 22.88
N PRO A 522 19.37 35.87 22.12
CA PRO A 522 18.45 34.87 22.66
C PRO A 522 19.27 33.72 23.23
N ASN A 523 18.88 33.30 24.41
CA ASN A 523 19.49 32.15 25.09
C ASN A 523 19.34 30.92 24.17
N PHE A 524 20.35 30.06 24.18
CA PHE A 524 20.38 28.85 23.34
C PHE A 524 19.12 27.97 23.52
N GLU A 525 18.50 27.97 24.70
CA GLU A 525 17.23 27.36 25.02
C GLU A 525 16.03 28.00 24.30
N GLU A 526 16.10 29.26 23.90
CA GLU A 526 15.05 29.95 23.12
C GLU A 526 15.17 29.72 21.61
N LEU A 527 16.36 29.38 21.12
CA LEU A 527 16.62 29.08 19.69
C LEU A 527 16.42 27.61 19.36
N PHE A 528 16.53 26.73 20.34
CA PHE A 528 16.48 25.28 20.15
C PHE A 528 15.68 24.60 21.31
N GLY A 529 14.51 25.21 21.65
CA GLY A 529 13.62 24.65 22.66
C GLY A 529 13.34 23.17 22.41
N ASP A 530 13.25 22.41 23.51
CA ASP A 530 13.07 20.98 23.60
C ASP A 530 12.21 20.38 22.49
N GLU A 531 12.83 19.59 21.59
CA GLU A 531 12.24 18.46 20.87
C GLU A 531 13.17 17.24 20.98
#